data_ac114e2277b43478a4e7cb2bd6f1c685
#
_entry.id   ac114e2277b43478a4e7cb2bd6f1c685
#
_cell.length_a   1.000
_cell.length_b   1.000
_cell.length_c   1.000
_cell.angle_alpha   90.00
_cell.angle_beta   90.00
_cell.angle_gamma   90.00
#
_symmetry.space_group_name_H-M   'P 1'
#
loop_
_entity.id
_entity.type
_entity.pdbx_description
1 polymer ?
#
loop_
_entity_poly.entity_id
_entity_poly.type
_entity_poly.pdbx_seq_one_letter_code
_entity_poly.pdbx_strand_id
1 'polypeptide(L)'
;AIQPDTQVVAEEASELNTPDPAAKETPATTSPKASDSLTDSPNLWSPVIDQLKSFGDATVSAADTSWLFIFFAGFLGGLIALLTPCVWPMIPMTVSFFLKRTKDRKKAIRDAITYGLSIIVIYLVMGLLITGIFGASALNDLSTNAIFNILFFLLLVVFAVSFFGAFELVLPASWTSKLDSKADSTTGVLSIFFMSFTLVLVSFSCTGPIIGTLLVQAASMGTAVGPAIGMFGFALALSIPFSVFAIFPNMLQSMPKSGGWLNSVKVVLGFLELALALKFLSVADLAYGWRLLDREAFIVLWIVIFSLLGVYLLGKIKFSHDSEVKYVSVPRLFMAIISFAFAIYMVPGLWGAPLKAISAFAPPLYTQDFNLYKNEVHAAFDDYESGMAYAKKVNKPVMIDFSGFGCVNCRKMEASVWTDPKVKQMLENDYVLITLMVDDKTKLPQPIEIQENGKTRKLKTIGDKWSYLQRSKFGSNAQPFYILLNDEGQPLGPSYAFNEDVSKYIQFLQNGLKEFKKEQQ
;
A
#
# COMPACT_ATOMS: atom_id res chain seq x y z
N ALA A 1 -24.40 -47.33 -42.67
CA ALA A 1 -25.09 -48.59 -42.51
C ALA A 1 -24.68 -49.23 -41.17
N ILE A 2 -25.73 -49.61 -40.47
CA ILE A 2 -25.78 -50.52 -39.30
C ILE A 2 -25.71 -49.86 -37.94
N GLN A 3 -26.87 -49.52 -37.41
CA GLN A 3 -27.41 -49.66 -36.06
C GLN A 3 -27.98 -51.09 -35.92
N PRO A 4 -28.55 -51.53 -34.81
CA PRO A 4 -28.35 -51.36 -33.37
C PRO A 4 -28.21 -52.73 -32.63
N ASP A 5 -28.06 -52.77 -31.33
CA ASP A 5 -28.95 -53.61 -30.50
C ASP A 5 -28.89 -53.26 -28.98
N THR A 6 -30.09 -53.10 -28.49
CA THR A 6 -30.52 -52.96 -27.13
C THR A 6 -30.67 -54.34 -26.47
N GLN A 7 -30.22 -54.56 -25.24
CA GLN A 7 -30.99 -55.45 -24.35
C GLN A 7 -30.77 -55.10 -22.87
N VAL A 8 -31.89 -54.88 -22.24
CA VAL A 8 -32.26 -54.75 -20.83
C VAL A 8 -32.15 -56.12 -20.15
N VAL A 9 -31.59 -56.20 -18.97
CA VAL A 9 -32.03 -57.18 -17.96
C VAL A 9 -32.00 -56.47 -16.58
N ALA A 10 -33.17 -56.43 -16.00
CA ALA A 10 -33.46 -56.04 -14.63
C ALA A 10 -33.36 -57.25 -13.67
N GLU A 11 -33.31 -56.93 -12.38
CA GLU A 11 -33.63 -57.79 -11.23
C GLU A 11 -32.45 -58.56 -10.60
N GLU A 12 -32.04 -58.22 -9.38
CA GLU A 12 -32.64 -58.74 -8.15
C GLU A 12 -32.09 -58.00 -6.92
N ALA A 13 -32.96 -57.71 -5.97
CA ALA A 13 -32.71 -57.13 -4.69
C ALA A 13 -32.10 -58.17 -3.73
N SER A 14 -31.10 -57.77 -2.94
CA SER A 14 -30.88 -58.35 -1.61
C SER A 14 -30.34 -57.31 -0.65
N GLU A 15 -31.11 -57.08 0.39
CA GLU A 15 -30.80 -56.30 1.59
C GLU A 15 -29.51 -56.82 2.24
N LEU A 16 -28.59 -55.86 2.54
CA LEU A 16 -27.68 -56.07 3.63
C LEU A 16 -27.33 -54.74 4.30
N ASN A 17 -27.64 -54.64 5.56
CA ASN A 17 -27.33 -53.60 6.50
C ASN A 17 -25.92 -53.02 6.33
N THR A 18 -25.84 -51.71 6.16
CA THR A 18 -24.63 -50.94 6.39
C THR A 18 -24.92 -49.85 7.44
N PRO A 19 -24.02 -49.71 8.44
CA PRO A 19 -24.19 -48.66 9.44
C PRO A 19 -23.86 -47.30 8.87
N ASP A 20 -24.66 -46.34 9.30
CA ASP A 20 -24.59 -44.91 9.07
C ASP A 20 -23.18 -44.33 9.24
N PRO A 21 -22.54 -43.67 8.26
CA PRO A 21 -21.34 -42.94 8.51
C PRO A 21 -21.70 -41.56 9.07
N ALA A 22 -21.34 -41.36 10.32
CA ALA A 22 -21.39 -40.12 11.05
C ALA A 22 -21.17 -38.88 10.17
N ALA A 23 -22.11 -37.99 10.23
CA ALA A 23 -22.00 -36.64 9.70
C ALA A 23 -20.71 -35.98 10.18
N LYS A 24 -19.81 -35.69 9.25
CA LYS A 24 -18.76 -34.73 9.48
C LYS A 24 -19.39 -33.35 9.52
N GLU A 25 -19.63 -32.87 10.71
CA GLU A 25 -19.90 -31.46 10.96
C GLU A 25 -18.73 -30.64 10.42
N THR A 26 -19.02 -29.85 9.42
CA THR A 26 -18.22 -28.72 9.01
C THR A 26 -18.19 -27.75 10.18
N PRO A 27 -17.05 -27.32 10.71
CA PRO A 27 -17.06 -26.29 11.73
C PRO A 27 -17.57 -24.98 11.09
N ALA A 28 -18.83 -24.67 11.37
CA ALA A 28 -19.34 -23.34 11.20
C ALA A 28 -18.47 -22.39 12.05
N THR A 29 -17.95 -21.37 11.42
CA THR A 29 -17.24 -20.25 12.02
C THR A 29 -18.20 -19.51 12.96
N THR A 30 -18.38 -20.01 14.16
CA THR A 30 -18.96 -19.27 15.28
C THR A 30 -17.79 -18.72 16.07
N SER A 31 -17.46 -17.47 15.81
CA SER A 31 -16.68 -16.65 16.75
C SER A 31 -17.26 -16.82 18.16
N PRO A 32 -16.47 -17.23 19.17
CA PRO A 32 -16.95 -17.20 20.53
C PRO A 32 -17.25 -15.74 20.88
N LYS A 33 -18.50 -15.45 21.23
CA LYS A 33 -18.87 -14.20 21.90
C LYS A 33 -17.95 -14.01 23.09
N ALA A 34 -17.11 -12.97 23.02
CA ALA A 34 -16.36 -12.48 24.16
C ALA A 34 -17.36 -12.09 25.26
N SER A 35 -17.46 -12.92 26.27
CA SER A 35 -18.10 -12.59 27.52
C SER A 35 -17.06 -12.17 28.54
N ASP A 36 -17.22 -10.93 29.00
CA ASP A 36 -16.83 -10.40 30.31
C ASP A 36 -15.53 -10.89 30.95
N SER A 37 -14.46 -10.19 30.69
CA SER A 37 -13.44 -9.72 31.65
C SER A 37 -12.27 -9.01 30.91
N LEU A 38 -12.55 -7.86 30.28
CA LEU A 38 -11.54 -7.01 29.59
C LEU A 38 -10.90 -5.99 30.53
N THR A 39 -10.73 -6.34 31.81
CA THR A 39 -10.00 -5.51 32.75
C THR A 39 -8.90 -6.34 33.40
N ASP A 40 -7.64 -5.88 33.20
CA ASP A 40 -6.44 -6.25 33.94
C ASP A 40 -5.84 -7.65 33.70
N SER A 41 -5.20 -7.80 32.53
CA SER A 41 -3.96 -8.59 32.49
C SER A 41 -2.79 -7.61 32.63
N PRO A 42 -2.19 -7.44 33.82
CA PRO A 42 -1.08 -6.50 34.04
C PRO A 42 0.16 -6.79 33.17
N ASN A 43 0.23 -7.95 32.56
CA ASN A 43 1.31 -8.39 31.67
C ASN A 43 1.15 -8.03 30.18
N LEU A 44 -0.04 -7.60 29.72
CA LEU A 44 -0.25 -7.31 28.29
C LEU A 44 0.70 -6.22 27.79
N TRP A 45 0.86 -5.15 28.56
CA TRP A 45 1.65 -3.96 28.18
C TRP A 45 3.10 -3.97 28.69
N SER A 46 3.52 -5.03 29.41
CA SER A 46 4.88 -5.10 29.98
C SER A 46 5.93 -5.09 28.88
N PRO A 47 6.86 -4.11 28.87
CA PRO A 47 7.86 -3.98 27.81
C PRO A 47 8.85 -5.14 27.82
N VAL A 48 9.14 -5.69 26.64
CA VAL A 48 10.20 -6.68 26.42
C VAL A 48 11.31 -6.13 25.49
N ILE A 49 11.35 -4.81 25.35
CA ILE A 49 12.23 -4.09 24.42
C ILE A 49 13.71 -4.38 24.71
N ASP A 50 14.09 -4.39 25.99
CA ASP A 50 15.50 -4.60 26.38
C ASP A 50 15.96 -6.03 26.09
N GLN A 51 15.06 -7.01 26.22
CA GLN A 51 15.31 -8.40 25.84
C GLN A 51 15.47 -8.53 24.31
N LEU A 52 14.58 -7.91 23.53
CA LEU A 52 14.69 -7.90 22.06
C LEU A 52 16.00 -7.27 21.60
N LYS A 53 16.44 -6.18 22.21
CA LYS A 53 17.74 -5.54 21.92
C LYS A 53 18.93 -6.44 22.27
N SER A 54 18.83 -7.28 23.29
CA SER A 54 19.92 -8.19 23.69
C SER A 54 20.20 -9.28 22.64
N PHE A 55 19.21 -9.67 21.84
CA PHE A 55 19.38 -10.63 20.74
C PHE A 55 20.04 -10.01 19.50
N GLY A 56 20.24 -8.68 19.46
CA GLY A 56 20.71 -7.95 18.29
C GLY A 56 19.60 -7.74 17.25
N ASP A 57 19.71 -6.67 16.47
CA ASP A 57 18.76 -6.42 15.37
C ASP A 57 18.98 -7.44 14.25
N ALA A 58 18.06 -8.38 14.08
CA ALA A 58 18.06 -9.28 12.91
C ALA A 58 17.71 -8.55 11.60
N THR A 59 17.20 -7.34 11.70
CA THR A 59 16.92 -6.45 10.57
C THR A 59 17.94 -5.34 10.54
N VAL A 60 18.76 -5.36 9.49
CA VAL A 60 19.65 -4.28 9.02
C VAL A 60 20.01 -3.28 10.13
N SER A 61 21.20 -3.43 10.65
CA SER A 61 21.80 -2.50 11.61
C SER A 61 21.44 -1.05 11.27
N ALA A 62 20.48 -0.51 11.99
CA ALA A 62 20.18 0.94 11.91
C ALA A 62 21.38 1.78 12.37
N ALA A 63 22.40 1.14 12.91
CA ALA A 63 23.60 1.78 13.45
C ALA A 63 24.55 2.36 12.39
N ASP A 64 24.48 1.90 11.13
CA ASP A 64 25.37 2.38 10.06
C ASP A 64 24.63 3.08 8.90
N THR A 65 23.37 3.47 9.07
CA THR A 65 22.69 4.23 8.04
C THR A 65 23.21 5.66 8.05
N SER A 66 24.27 5.88 7.28
CA SER A 66 24.84 7.21 7.03
C SER A 66 23.73 8.16 6.58
N TRP A 67 23.74 9.40 7.06
CA TRP A 67 22.85 10.48 6.60
C TRP A 67 22.82 10.61 5.08
N LEU A 68 23.93 10.28 4.42
CA LEU A 68 24.05 10.18 2.97
C LEU A 68 23.15 9.07 2.38
N PHE A 69 23.05 7.91 3.03
CA PHE A 69 22.18 6.83 2.55
C PHE A 69 20.70 7.24 2.61
N ILE A 70 20.25 7.88 3.70
CA ILE A 70 18.88 8.38 3.83
C ILE A 70 18.58 9.44 2.76
N PHE A 71 19.54 10.35 2.52
CA PHE A 71 19.41 11.35 1.48
C PHE A 71 19.29 10.73 0.09
N PHE A 72 20.17 9.79 -0.29
CA PHE A 72 20.12 9.12 -1.58
C PHE A 72 18.90 8.20 -1.73
N ALA A 73 18.46 7.53 -0.67
CA ALA A 73 17.23 6.74 -0.67
C ALA A 73 16.00 7.65 -0.90
N GLY A 74 15.94 8.80 -0.24
CA GLY A 74 14.92 9.82 -0.46
C GLY A 74 14.96 10.38 -1.88
N PHE A 75 16.16 10.70 -2.38
CA PHE A 75 16.37 11.21 -3.73
C PHE A 75 15.94 10.20 -4.81
N LEU A 76 16.35 8.93 -4.66
CA LEU A 76 15.93 7.86 -5.58
C LEU A 76 14.42 7.62 -5.52
N GLY A 77 13.83 7.64 -4.32
CA GLY A 77 12.39 7.59 -4.12
C GLY A 77 11.67 8.73 -4.84
N GLY A 78 12.20 9.95 -4.80
CA GLY A 78 11.70 11.11 -5.55
C GLY A 78 11.80 10.94 -7.07
N LEU A 79 12.88 10.36 -7.57
CA LEU A 79 13.00 10.03 -9.00
C LEU A 79 11.99 8.97 -9.45
N ILE A 80 11.75 7.95 -8.62
CA ILE A 80 10.72 6.94 -8.89
C ILE A 80 9.33 7.59 -8.86
N ALA A 81 9.09 8.52 -7.94
CA ALA A 81 7.84 9.28 -7.85
C ALA A 81 7.53 10.09 -9.11
N LEU A 82 8.54 10.56 -9.85
CA LEU A 82 8.34 11.22 -11.14
C LEU A 82 7.69 10.30 -12.19
N LEU A 83 7.84 8.99 -12.07
CA LEU A 83 7.23 8.02 -12.96
C LEU A 83 5.77 7.73 -12.58
N THR A 84 5.30 8.25 -11.43
CA THR A 84 3.90 8.08 -11.03
C THR A 84 2.96 8.81 -11.98
N PRO A 85 1.78 8.23 -12.28
CA PRO A 85 0.85 8.78 -13.26
C PRO A 85 0.30 10.16 -12.89
N CYS A 86 0.34 10.54 -11.60
CA CYS A 86 -0.17 11.82 -11.13
C CYS A 86 0.79 13.00 -11.38
N VAL A 87 2.11 12.74 -11.46
CA VAL A 87 3.13 13.79 -11.64
C VAL A 87 3.31 14.14 -13.11
N TRP A 88 3.29 13.15 -14.00
CA TRP A 88 3.53 13.33 -15.44
C TRP A 88 2.59 14.33 -16.13
N PRO A 89 1.26 14.31 -15.89
CA PRO A 89 0.35 15.26 -16.55
C PRO A 89 0.53 16.69 -16.08
N MET A 90 1.14 16.89 -14.92
CA MET A 90 1.40 18.24 -14.39
C MET A 90 2.56 18.93 -15.11
N ILE A 91 3.47 18.17 -15.77
CA ILE A 91 4.59 18.74 -16.52
C ILE A 91 4.12 19.67 -17.66
N PRO A 92 3.23 19.25 -18.59
CA PRO A 92 2.74 20.14 -19.64
C PRO A 92 2.00 21.37 -19.11
N MET A 93 1.29 21.20 -17.98
CA MET A 93 0.53 22.30 -17.36
C MET A 93 1.47 23.37 -16.80
N THR A 94 2.51 22.94 -16.06
CA THR A 94 3.54 23.83 -15.51
C THR A 94 4.31 24.56 -16.61
N VAL A 95 4.71 23.85 -17.66
CA VAL A 95 5.42 24.43 -18.80
C VAL A 95 4.56 25.46 -19.54
N SER A 96 3.27 25.15 -19.78
CA SER A 96 2.33 26.08 -20.42
C SER A 96 2.16 27.35 -19.60
N PHE A 97 2.12 27.25 -18.28
CA PHE A 97 2.06 28.39 -17.37
C PHE A 97 3.29 29.30 -17.51
N PHE A 98 4.50 28.73 -17.47
CA PHE A 98 5.74 29.50 -17.59
C PHE A 98 5.91 30.14 -18.97
N LEU A 99 5.51 29.45 -20.06
CA LEU A 99 5.55 29.98 -21.42
C LEU A 99 4.66 31.22 -21.62
N LYS A 100 3.49 31.24 -20.98
CA LYS A 100 2.55 32.37 -21.09
C LYS A 100 2.96 33.60 -20.27
N ARG A 101 3.77 33.38 -19.20
CA ARG A 101 4.03 34.40 -18.18
C ARG A 101 5.11 35.40 -18.56
N THR A 102 6.21 34.99 -19.17
CA THR A 102 7.37 35.89 -19.36
C THR A 102 8.14 35.58 -20.64
N LYS A 103 8.42 36.64 -21.42
CA LYS A 103 9.33 36.61 -22.59
C LYS A 103 10.78 36.93 -22.19
N ASP A 104 11.01 37.46 -20.99
CA ASP A 104 12.34 37.83 -20.49
C ASP A 104 13.02 36.63 -19.83
N ARG A 105 14.16 36.18 -20.38
CA ARG A 105 14.91 35.00 -19.94
C ARG A 105 15.38 35.08 -18.49
N LYS A 106 15.83 36.27 -18.03
CA LYS A 106 16.30 36.45 -16.65
C LYS A 106 15.16 36.27 -15.63
N LYS A 107 13.98 36.82 -15.95
CA LYS A 107 12.79 36.71 -15.12
C LYS A 107 12.26 35.28 -15.11
N ALA A 108 12.28 34.58 -16.26
CA ALA A 108 11.89 33.16 -16.35
C ALA A 108 12.78 32.25 -15.49
N ILE A 109 14.09 32.44 -15.50
CA ILE A 109 15.04 31.67 -14.66
C ILE A 109 14.77 31.93 -13.18
N ARG A 110 14.56 33.17 -12.76
CA ARG A 110 14.26 33.51 -11.38
C ARG A 110 12.95 32.86 -10.93
N ASP A 111 11.90 32.94 -11.75
CA ASP A 111 10.59 32.35 -11.46
C ASP A 111 10.68 30.82 -11.36
N ALA A 112 11.48 30.15 -12.22
CA ALA A 112 11.73 28.73 -12.18
C ALA A 112 12.49 28.28 -10.91
N ILE A 113 13.50 29.05 -10.49
CA ILE A 113 14.22 28.78 -9.22
C ILE A 113 13.29 28.98 -8.03
N THR A 114 12.48 30.05 -8.04
CA THR A 114 11.47 30.30 -6.99
C THR A 114 10.46 29.16 -6.90
N TYR A 115 10.05 28.63 -8.04
CA TYR A 115 9.14 27.47 -8.12
C TYR A 115 9.75 26.21 -7.50
N GLY A 116 10.99 25.85 -7.90
CA GLY A 116 11.70 24.72 -7.34
C GLY A 116 11.94 24.85 -5.83
N LEU A 117 12.33 26.04 -5.38
CA LEU A 117 12.52 26.31 -3.96
C LEU A 117 11.20 26.22 -3.17
N SER A 118 10.11 26.71 -3.76
CA SER A 118 8.76 26.61 -3.15
C SER A 118 8.35 25.15 -2.98
N ILE A 119 8.60 24.28 -3.95
CA ILE A 119 8.33 22.84 -3.84
C ILE A 119 9.09 22.24 -2.65
N ILE A 120 10.40 22.51 -2.54
CA ILE A 120 11.23 22.00 -1.44
C ILE A 120 10.71 22.47 -0.10
N VAL A 121 10.43 23.77 0.05
CA VAL A 121 9.94 24.35 1.31
C VAL A 121 8.59 23.76 1.70
N ILE A 122 7.65 23.63 0.76
CA ILE A 122 6.32 23.09 1.04
C ILE A 122 6.41 21.62 1.49
N TYR A 123 7.22 20.77 0.81
CA TYR A 123 7.42 19.39 1.23
C TYR A 123 8.05 19.27 2.61
N LEU A 124 9.07 20.07 2.92
CA LEU A 124 9.70 20.08 4.23
C LEU A 124 8.74 20.54 5.33
N VAL A 125 8.02 21.63 5.09
CA VAL A 125 7.05 22.16 6.06
C VAL A 125 5.91 21.17 6.29
N MET A 126 5.34 20.60 5.22
CA MET A 126 4.29 19.59 5.33
C MET A 126 4.78 18.35 6.08
N GLY A 127 5.95 17.82 5.71
CA GLY A 127 6.51 16.63 6.36
C GLY A 127 6.83 16.85 7.84
N LEU A 128 7.43 17.98 8.18
CA LEU A 128 7.74 18.33 9.58
C LEU A 128 6.47 18.62 10.40
N LEU A 129 5.48 19.30 9.82
CA LEU A 129 4.17 19.56 10.44
C LEU A 129 3.44 18.25 10.76
N ILE A 130 3.35 17.35 9.78
CA ILE A 130 2.67 16.07 9.96
C ILE A 130 3.40 15.24 11.03
N THR A 131 4.72 15.14 10.95
CA THR A 131 5.50 14.35 11.91
C THR A 131 5.49 14.98 13.31
N GLY A 132 5.54 16.31 13.42
CA GLY A 132 5.60 17.03 14.70
C GLY A 132 4.25 17.11 15.43
N ILE A 133 3.14 17.31 14.69
CA ILE A 133 1.80 17.45 15.29
C ILE A 133 1.21 16.09 15.62
N PHE A 134 1.33 15.16 14.70
CA PHE A 134 0.61 13.89 14.75
C PHE A 134 1.48 12.68 15.16
N GLY A 135 2.81 12.79 15.06
CA GLY A 135 3.72 11.66 15.31
C GLY A 135 3.69 10.60 14.19
N ALA A 136 4.59 9.61 14.28
CA ALA A 136 4.70 8.56 13.26
C ALA A 136 3.46 7.65 13.14
N SER A 137 2.69 7.47 14.23
CA SER A 137 1.46 6.65 14.24
C SER A 137 0.31 7.29 13.48
N ALA A 138 0.24 8.62 13.43
CA ALA A 138 -0.88 9.30 12.77
C ALA A 138 -0.83 9.24 11.25
N LEU A 139 0.35 9.07 10.65
CA LEU A 139 0.47 8.81 9.21
C LEU A 139 -0.17 7.46 8.85
N ASN A 140 0.02 6.45 9.69
CA ASN A 140 -0.61 5.15 9.51
C ASN A 140 -2.13 5.25 9.70
N ASP A 141 -2.59 5.95 10.72
CA ASP A 141 -4.03 6.20 10.96
C ASP A 141 -4.70 6.98 9.83
N LEU A 142 -3.99 7.94 9.23
CA LEU A 142 -4.49 8.73 8.11
C LEU A 142 -4.56 7.90 6.83
N SER A 143 -3.55 7.05 6.58
CA SER A 143 -3.48 6.21 5.37
C SER A 143 -4.61 5.18 5.28
N THR A 144 -5.20 4.77 6.41
CA THR A 144 -6.32 3.81 6.50
C THR A 144 -7.66 4.47 6.83
N ASN A 145 -7.69 5.81 6.99
CA ASN A 145 -8.93 6.54 7.24
C ASN A 145 -9.85 6.50 6.01
N ALA A 146 -11.11 6.05 6.19
CA ALA A 146 -12.07 5.91 5.09
C ALA A 146 -12.35 7.24 4.38
N ILE A 147 -12.56 8.33 5.13
CA ILE A 147 -12.87 9.64 4.55
C ILE A 147 -11.72 10.09 3.65
N PHE A 148 -10.50 9.95 4.13
CA PHE A 148 -9.30 10.28 3.38
C PHE A 148 -9.17 9.42 2.11
N ASN A 149 -9.29 8.10 2.23
CA ASN A 149 -9.17 7.18 1.09
C ASN A 149 -10.30 7.35 0.07
N ILE A 150 -11.54 7.59 0.50
CA ILE A 150 -12.67 7.88 -0.41
C ILE A 150 -12.46 9.21 -1.12
N LEU A 151 -12.00 10.25 -0.41
CA LEU A 151 -11.70 11.54 -1.02
C LEU A 151 -10.63 11.40 -2.10
N PHE A 152 -9.57 10.63 -1.82
CA PHE A 152 -8.52 10.36 -2.81
C PHE A 152 -9.01 9.49 -3.96
N PHE A 153 -9.79 8.46 -3.70
CA PHE A 153 -10.44 7.68 -4.74
C PHE A 153 -11.24 8.57 -5.69
N LEU A 154 -12.12 9.41 -5.15
CA LEU A 154 -12.93 10.34 -5.96
C LEU A 154 -12.06 11.34 -6.73
N LEU A 155 -11.03 11.88 -6.09
CA LEU A 155 -10.09 12.80 -6.74
C LEU A 155 -9.41 12.13 -7.95
N LEU A 156 -8.87 10.92 -7.78
CA LEU A 156 -8.19 10.18 -8.84
C LEU A 156 -9.17 9.80 -9.96
N VAL A 157 -10.40 9.40 -9.64
CA VAL A 157 -11.43 9.13 -10.64
C VAL A 157 -11.75 10.39 -11.46
N VAL A 158 -11.87 11.54 -10.81
CA VAL A 158 -12.10 12.84 -11.49
C VAL A 158 -10.94 13.16 -12.43
N PHE A 159 -9.68 12.96 -12.01
CA PHE A 159 -8.52 13.14 -12.88
C PHE A 159 -8.50 12.16 -14.04
N ALA A 160 -8.75 10.87 -13.79
CA ALA A 160 -8.82 9.86 -14.85
C ALA A 160 -9.88 10.22 -15.91
N VAL A 161 -11.07 10.66 -15.48
CA VAL A 161 -12.15 11.12 -16.38
C VAL A 161 -11.75 12.37 -17.18
N SER A 162 -11.01 13.29 -16.56
CA SER A 162 -10.43 14.44 -17.24
C SER A 162 -9.39 14.02 -18.30
N PHE A 163 -8.56 13.01 -18.00
CA PHE A 163 -7.56 12.50 -18.96
C PHE A 163 -8.20 11.77 -20.14
N PHE A 164 -9.37 11.16 -19.95
CA PHE A 164 -10.18 10.64 -21.06
C PHE A 164 -10.81 11.73 -21.92
N GLY A 165 -10.70 13.02 -21.52
CA GLY A 165 -11.17 14.16 -22.29
C GLY A 165 -12.65 14.50 -22.08
N ALA A 166 -13.27 14.05 -20.97
CA ALA A 166 -14.65 14.41 -20.65
C ALA A 166 -14.79 15.89 -20.31
N PHE A 167 -13.78 16.49 -19.67
CA PHE A 167 -13.69 17.92 -19.38
C PHE A 167 -12.22 18.33 -19.22
N GLU A 168 -11.91 19.57 -19.57
CA GLU A 168 -10.61 20.14 -19.29
C GLU A 168 -10.61 20.79 -17.90
N LEU A 169 -9.67 20.41 -17.05
CA LEU A 169 -9.42 21.07 -15.76
C LEU A 169 -8.77 22.44 -15.99
N VAL A 170 -9.55 23.36 -16.55
CA VAL A 170 -9.15 24.78 -16.69
C VAL A 170 -9.72 25.54 -15.51
N LEU A 171 -8.86 26.17 -14.72
CA LEU A 171 -9.32 27.11 -13.70
C LEU A 171 -10.21 28.18 -14.37
N PRO A 172 -11.42 28.45 -13.85
CA PRO A 172 -12.32 29.41 -14.45
C PRO A 172 -11.60 30.74 -14.72
N ALA A 173 -11.68 31.23 -15.95
CA ALA A 173 -11.03 32.48 -16.37
C ALA A 173 -11.39 33.67 -15.46
N SER A 174 -12.54 33.64 -14.79
CA SER A 174 -12.98 34.61 -13.79
C SER A 174 -12.12 34.64 -12.52
N TRP A 175 -11.45 33.52 -12.17
CA TRP A 175 -10.52 33.47 -11.03
C TRP A 175 -9.13 33.94 -11.43
N THR A 176 -8.68 33.57 -12.64
CA THR A 176 -7.39 34.02 -13.17
C THR A 176 -7.44 35.52 -13.48
N SER A 177 -8.51 36.04 -14.06
CA SER A 177 -8.62 37.47 -14.38
C SER A 177 -8.78 38.39 -13.14
N LYS A 178 -9.43 37.90 -12.06
CA LYS A 178 -9.49 38.66 -10.80
C LYS A 178 -8.16 38.65 -10.05
N LEU A 179 -7.34 37.60 -10.21
CA LEU A 179 -5.99 37.53 -9.69
C LEU A 179 -5.01 38.35 -10.53
N ASP A 180 -5.17 38.37 -11.85
CA ASP A 180 -4.33 39.16 -12.77
C ASP A 180 -4.56 40.67 -12.67
N SER A 181 -5.80 41.13 -12.40
CA SER A 181 -6.13 42.54 -12.30
C SER A 181 -5.67 43.26 -11.01
N LYS A 182 -5.24 42.50 -9.99
CA LYS A 182 -4.61 43.02 -8.75
C LYS A 182 -3.09 42.84 -8.70
N ALA A 183 -2.47 42.49 -9.84
CA ALA A 183 -1.19 41.76 -9.88
C ALA A 183 0.02 42.58 -10.29
N ASP A 184 0.13 43.83 -9.99
CA ASP A 184 1.20 44.68 -10.57
C ASP A 184 2.55 44.71 -9.82
N SER A 185 2.78 43.99 -8.70
CA SER A 185 4.17 43.80 -8.19
C SER A 185 4.37 42.70 -7.16
N THR A 186 3.36 42.29 -6.38
CA THR A 186 3.53 41.30 -5.30
C THR A 186 2.91 39.92 -5.65
N THR A 187 2.05 39.89 -6.64
CA THR A 187 1.24 38.74 -7.07
C THR A 187 2.00 37.71 -7.87
N GLY A 188 3.15 38.06 -8.43
CA GLY A 188 3.98 37.14 -9.20
C GLY A 188 4.46 35.93 -8.43
N VAL A 189 4.98 36.12 -7.22
CA VAL A 189 5.53 35.07 -6.37
C VAL A 189 4.41 34.24 -5.74
N LEU A 190 3.31 34.88 -5.36
CA LEU A 190 2.16 34.20 -4.75
C LEU A 190 1.50 33.19 -5.72
N SER A 191 1.38 33.53 -7.00
CA SER A 191 0.88 32.63 -8.03
C SER A 191 1.78 31.41 -8.21
N ILE A 192 3.12 31.59 -8.18
CA ILE A 192 4.10 30.50 -8.23
C ILE A 192 3.95 29.60 -7.01
N PHE A 193 3.80 30.20 -5.83
CA PHE A 193 3.60 29.46 -4.58
C PHE A 193 2.33 28.59 -4.60
N PHE A 194 1.19 29.15 -5.02
CA PHE A 194 -0.06 28.39 -5.13
C PHE A 194 0.04 27.25 -6.15
N MET A 195 0.73 27.48 -7.27
CA MET A 195 0.97 26.42 -8.26
C MET A 195 1.86 25.32 -7.70
N SER A 196 2.92 25.68 -6.96
CA SER A 196 3.78 24.72 -6.26
C SER A 196 3.00 23.94 -5.19
N PHE A 197 2.16 24.64 -4.44
CA PHE A 197 1.32 24.03 -3.41
C PHE A 197 0.32 23.01 -4.01
N THR A 198 -0.34 23.37 -5.11
CA THR A 198 -1.24 22.45 -5.81
C THR A 198 -0.49 21.24 -6.34
N LEU A 199 0.70 21.42 -6.94
CA LEU A 199 1.54 20.32 -7.39
C LEU A 199 1.91 19.38 -6.24
N VAL A 200 2.37 19.94 -5.12
CA VAL A 200 2.76 19.16 -3.94
C VAL A 200 1.56 18.39 -3.38
N LEU A 201 0.40 19.03 -3.26
CA LEU A 201 -0.82 18.41 -2.74
C LEU A 201 -1.25 17.20 -3.58
N VAL A 202 -1.28 17.36 -4.91
CA VAL A 202 -1.63 16.29 -5.85
C VAL A 202 -0.56 15.19 -5.84
N SER A 203 0.72 15.56 -5.90
CA SER A 203 1.83 14.59 -5.86
C SER A 203 1.89 13.83 -4.54
N PHE A 204 1.63 14.48 -3.40
CA PHE A 204 1.62 13.84 -2.09
C PHE A 204 0.61 12.70 -2.00
N SER A 205 -0.51 12.81 -2.69
CA SER A 205 -1.54 11.78 -2.73
C SER A 205 -1.02 10.44 -3.30
N CYS A 206 -0.24 10.51 -4.37
CA CYS A 206 0.28 9.31 -5.05
C CYS A 206 1.61 8.84 -4.47
N THR A 207 2.39 9.74 -3.88
CA THR A 207 3.70 9.44 -3.30
C THR A 207 3.62 9.15 -1.80
N GLY A 208 2.44 9.32 -1.19
CA GLY A 208 2.19 9.07 0.24
C GLY A 208 2.74 7.74 0.75
N PRO A 209 2.50 6.60 0.09
CA PRO A 209 3.07 5.32 0.50
C PRO A 209 4.60 5.29 0.48
N ILE A 210 5.24 5.94 -0.51
CA ILE A 210 6.72 6.02 -0.63
C ILE A 210 7.27 6.94 0.48
N ILE A 211 6.64 8.08 0.68
CA ILE A 211 7.01 9.04 1.72
C ILE A 211 6.79 8.40 3.10
N GLY A 212 5.68 7.71 3.30
CA GLY A 212 5.36 7.03 4.56
C GLY A 212 6.41 6.01 4.97
N THR A 213 6.85 5.15 4.04
CA THR A 213 7.90 4.17 4.33
C THR A 213 9.25 4.82 4.66
N LEU A 214 9.63 5.87 3.93
CA LEU A 214 10.85 6.64 4.22
C LEU A 214 10.80 7.35 5.58
N LEU A 215 9.64 7.94 5.93
CA LEU A 215 9.45 8.62 7.21
C LEU A 215 9.48 7.64 8.38
N VAL A 216 8.85 6.46 8.25
CA VAL A 216 8.87 5.43 9.29
C VAL A 216 10.29 4.89 9.51
N GLN A 217 11.03 4.59 8.43
CA GLN A 217 12.43 4.15 8.53
C GLN A 217 13.32 5.23 9.17
N ALA A 218 13.14 6.48 8.78
CA ALA A 218 13.93 7.58 9.33
C ALA A 218 13.52 7.92 10.78
N ALA A 219 12.26 7.74 11.16
CA ALA A 219 11.76 7.99 12.53
C ALA A 219 12.24 6.91 13.53
N SER A 220 12.51 5.68 13.07
CA SER A 220 13.07 4.61 13.92
C SER A 220 14.44 4.94 14.49
N MET A 221 15.13 5.93 13.94
CA MET A 221 16.42 6.46 14.47
C MET A 221 16.27 7.40 15.67
N GLY A 222 15.04 7.65 16.15
CA GLY A 222 14.78 8.45 17.35
C GLY A 222 15.05 9.95 17.23
N THR A 223 15.39 10.46 16.04
CA THR A 223 15.68 11.89 15.80
C THR A 223 14.79 12.45 14.67
N ALA A 224 14.29 13.68 14.83
CA ALA A 224 13.52 14.37 13.79
C ALA A 224 14.36 14.75 12.54
N VAL A 225 15.68 14.62 12.63
CA VAL A 225 16.62 15.02 11.56
C VAL A 225 16.63 14.02 10.41
N GLY A 226 16.50 12.71 10.69
CA GLY A 226 16.44 11.66 9.67
C GLY A 226 15.29 11.86 8.66
N PRO A 227 14.03 12.00 9.13
CA PRO A 227 12.90 12.33 8.27
C PRO A 227 13.10 13.60 7.43
N ALA A 228 13.69 14.66 8.03
CA ALA A 228 13.93 15.92 7.33
C ALA A 228 14.93 15.76 6.17
N ILE A 229 16.01 14.99 6.35
CA ILE A 229 17.00 14.73 5.29
C ILE A 229 16.41 13.88 4.17
N GLY A 230 15.64 12.83 4.49
CA GLY A 230 14.94 12.00 3.50
C GLY A 230 13.95 12.80 2.67
N MET A 231 13.14 13.63 3.33
CA MET A 231 12.18 14.53 2.66
C MET A 231 12.88 15.60 1.81
N PHE A 232 14.01 16.12 2.25
CA PHE A 232 14.80 17.06 1.46
C PHE A 232 15.34 16.40 0.18
N GLY A 233 15.90 15.19 0.29
CA GLY A 233 16.34 14.41 -0.89
C GLY A 233 15.21 14.16 -1.88
N PHE A 234 14.04 13.75 -1.38
CA PHE A 234 12.83 13.50 -2.17
C PHE A 234 12.33 14.78 -2.89
N ALA A 235 12.20 15.88 -2.15
CA ALA A 235 11.74 17.16 -2.69
C ALA A 235 12.72 17.72 -3.72
N LEU A 236 14.03 17.55 -3.51
CA LEU A 236 15.07 17.96 -4.44
C LEU A 236 14.95 17.18 -5.77
N ALA A 237 14.77 15.86 -5.71
CA ALA A 237 14.59 15.03 -6.89
C ALA A 237 13.37 15.43 -7.73
N LEU A 238 12.25 15.77 -7.07
CA LEU A 238 11.06 16.31 -7.76
C LEU A 238 11.29 17.72 -8.32
N SER A 239 11.94 18.58 -7.57
CA SER A 239 12.15 19.98 -7.94
C SER A 239 13.02 20.15 -9.19
N ILE A 240 14.06 19.33 -9.36
CA ILE A 240 15.05 19.47 -10.46
C ILE A 240 14.39 19.38 -11.84
N PRO A 241 13.63 18.33 -12.22
CA PRO A 241 13.02 18.24 -13.55
C PRO A 241 12.06 19.38 -13.84
N PHE A 242 11.22 19.75 -12.86
CA PHE A 242 10.26 20.84 -13.04
C PHE A 242 10.96 22.18 -13.22
N SER A 243 12.03 22.46 -12.48
CA SER A 243 12.83 23.67 -12.64
C SER A 243 13.55 23.70 -13.99
N VAL A 244 14.11 22.56 -14.43
CA VAL A 244 14.78 22.46 -15.74
C VAL A 244 13.79 22.70 -16.89
N PHE A 245 12.60 22.14 -16.85
CA PHE A 245 11.57 22.37 -17.86
C PHE A 245 11.06 23.83 -17.84
N ALA A 246 11.01 24.48 -16.69
CA ALA A 246 10.65 25.89 -16.59
C ALA A 246 11.76 26.82 -17.14
N ILE A 247 13.05 26.44 -17.00
CA ILE A 247 14.19 27.20 -17.54
C ILE A 247 14.35 27.01 -19.07
N PHE A 248 14.10 25.79 -19.57
CA PHE A 248 14.26 25.43 -20.98
C PHE A 248 12.93 25.01 -21.64
N PRO A 249 11.93 25.92 -21.73
CA PRO A 249 10.63 25.57 -22.29
C PRO A 249 10.72 25.17 -23.79
N ASN A 250 11.74 25.62 -24.51
CA ASN A 250 11.97 25.29 -25.92
C ASN A 250 12.32 23.80 -26.12
N MET A 251 12.82 23.11 -25.11
CA MET A 251 13.12 21.69 -25.17
C MET A 251 11.85 20.85 -25.34
N LEU A 252 10.72 21.29 -24.76
CA LEU A 252 9.42 20.67 -24.99
C LEU A 252 8.77 21.12 -26.31
N GLN A 253 9.10 22.32 -26.83
CA GLN A 253 8.61 22.76 -28.14
C GLN A 253 9.24 22.01 -29.31
N SER A 254 10.44 21.44 -29.13
CA SER A 254 11.10 20.57 -30.10
C SER A 254 10.53 19.14 -30.11
N MET A 255 9.74 18.74 -29.11
CA MET A 255 8.94 17.52 -29.20
C MET A 255 7.93 17.66 -30.33
N PRO A 256 7.70 16.58 -31.13
CA PRO A 256 6.81 16.65 -32.29
C PRO A 256 5.47 17.26 -31.88
N LYS A 257 5.10 18.37 -32.52
CA LYS A 257 3.82 19.07 -32.34
C LYS A 257 2.61 18.23 -32.80
N SER A 258 2.78 16.95 -33.08
CA SER A 258 1.69 16.01 -33.33
C SER A 258 0.96 15.77 -32.02
N GLY A 259 -0.06 16.58 -31.73
CA GLY A 259 -0.87 16.52 -30.50
C GLY A 259 -1.44 15.15 -30.14
N GLY A 260 -1.46 14.20 -31.08
CA GLY A 260 -1.93 12.84 -30.88
C GLY A 260 -1.10 11.96 -29.95
N TRP A 261 0.25 12.13 -29.92
CA TRP A 261 1.08 11.32 -29.02
C TRP A 261 0.87 11.72 -27.55
N LEU A 262 0.88 13.00 -27.25
CA LEU A 262 0.68 13.50 -25.90
C LEU A 262 -0.71 13.14 -25.36
N ASN A 263 -1.74 13.21 -26.22
CA ASN A 263 -3.08 12.79 -25.84
C ASN A 263 -3.16 11.29 -25.56
N SER A 264 -2.51 10.46 -26.38
CA SER A 264 -2.43 9.01 -26.13
C SER A 264 -1.75 8.69 -24.79
N VAL A 265 -0.69 9.42 -24.43
CA VAL A 265 -0.03 9.26 -23.12
C VAL A 265 -0.98 9.65 -21.98
N LYS A 266 -1.73 10.77 -22.09
CA LYS A 266 -2.72 11.18 -21.09
C LYS A 266 -3.77 10.09 -20.85
N VAL A 267 -4.31 9.51 -21.92
CA VAL A 267 -5.33 8.46 -21.82
C VAL A 267 -4.76 7.18 -21.18
N VAL A 268 -3.55 6.76 -21.57
CA VAL A 268 -2.88 5.62 -20.92
C VAL A 268 -2.69 5.87 -19.42
N LEU A 269 -2.24 7.06 -19.06
CA LEU A 269 -2.08 7.45 -17.65
C LEU A 269 -3.43 7.48 -16.92
N GLY A 270 -4.51 7.92 -17.59
CA GLY A 270 -5.87 7.87 -17.04
C GLY A 270 -6.33 6.46 -16.69
N PHE A 271 -6.06 5.46 -17.55
CA PHE A 271 -6.35 4.06 -17.23
C PHE A 271 -5.53 3.55 -16.03
N LEU A 272 -4.24 3.89 -15.98
CA LEU A 272 -3.39 3.53 -14.84
C LEU A 272 -3.84 4.20 -13.54
N GLU A 273 -4.25 5.47 -13.62
CA GLU A 273 -4.78 6.23 -12.49
C GLU A 273 -6.09 5.63 -11.97
N LEU A 274 -6.98 5.22 -12.87
CA LEU A 274 -8.22 4.54 -12.51
C LEU A 274 -7.95 3.20 -11.81
N ALA A 275 -6.97 2.43 -12.29
CA ALA A 275 -6.55 1.18 -11.63
C ALA A 275 -5.99 1.43 -10.22
N LEU A 276 -5.16 2.48 -10.06
CA LEU A 276 -4.61 2.86 -8.75
C LEU A 276 -5.68 3.43 -7.81
N ALA A 277 -6.69 4.14 -8.32
CA ALA A 277 -7.79 4.66 -7.52
C ALA A 277 -8.51 3.53 -6.77
N LEU A 278 -8.71 2.37 -7.40
CA LEU A 278 -9.33 1.20 -6.77
C LEU A 278 -8.54 0.72 -5.55
N LYS A 279 -7.22 0.93 -5.49
CA LYS A 279 -6.42 0.57 -4.31
C LYS A 279 -6.83 1.37 -3.07
N PHE A 280 -7.07 2.68 -3.23
CA PHE A 280 -7.52 3.52 -2.10
C PHE A 280 -8.90 3.10 -1.61
N LEU A 281 -9.82 2.79 -2.53
CA LEU A 281 -11.13 2.26 -2.17
C LEU A 281 -11.02 0.92 -1.44
N SER A 282 -10.17 0.02 -1.92
CA SER A 282 -9.92 -1.28 -1.30
C SER A 282 -9.35 -1.17 0.11
N VAL A 283 -8.43 -0.23 0.36
CA VAL A 283 -7.87 -0.01 1.72
C VAL A 283 -8.96 0.47 2.68
N ALA A 284 -9.83 1.40 2.23
CA ALA A 284 -10.96 1.85 3.05
C ALA A 284 -11.93 0.70 3.32
N ASP A 285 -12.27 -0.06 2.30
CA ASP A 285 -13.19 -1.20 2.38
C ASP A 285 -12.72 -2.24 3.40
N LEU A 286 -11.45 -2.64 3.32
CA LEU A 286 -10.83 -3.61 4.22
C LEU A 286 -10.75 -3.09 5.66
N ALA A 287 -10.29 -1.84 5.86
CA ALA A 287 -10.10 -1.27 7.19
C ALA A 287 -11.42 -1.10 7.97
N TYR A 288 -12.55 -0.95 7.26
CA TYR A 288 -13.88 -0.79 7.85
C TYR A 288 -14.76 -2.04 7.70
N GLY A 289 -14.28 -3.08 7.03
CA GLY A 289 -14.98 -4.36 6.88
C GLY A 289 -16.26 -4.29 6.05
N TRP A 290 -16.34 -3.39 5.05
CA TRP A 290 -17.58 -3.24 4.24
C TRP A 290 -17.80 -4.39 3.27
N ARG A 291 -16.74 -5.09 2.84
CA ARG A 291 -16.78 -6.21 1.89
C ARG A 291 -17.45 -5.87 0.55
N LEU A 292 -17.17 -4.68 0.03
CA LEU A 292 -17.66 -4.20 -1.26
C LEU A 292 -16.69 -4.51 -2.39
N LEU A 293 -15.39 -4.52 -2.09
CA LEU A 293 -14.30 -4.69 -3.03
C LEU A 293 -13.39 -5.84 -2.60
N ASP A 294 -13.98 -7.02 -2.46
CA ASP A 294 -13.23 -8.23 -2.17
C ASP A 294 -12.24 -8.53 -3.32
N ARG A 295 -11.29 -9.43 -3.09
CA ARG A 295 -10.16 -9.67 -3.99
C ARG A 295 -10.58 -9.98 -5.42
N GLU A 296 -11.60 -10.82 -5.63
CA GLU A 296 -12.09 -11.18 -6.96
C GLU A 296 -12.70 -9.97 -7.68
N ALA A 297 -13.51 -9.14 -7.00
CA ALA A 297 -14.09 -7.94 -7.57
C ALA A 297 -12.99 -6.94 -8.00
N PHE A 298 -11.97 -6.77 -7.15
CA PHE A 298 -10.81 -5.94 -7.46
C PHE A 298 -10.06 -6.44 -8.70
N ILE A 299 -9.76 -7.75 -8.77
CA ILE A 299 -9.03 -8.35 -9.89
C ILE A 299 -9.85 -8.26 -11.18
N VAL A 300 -11.16 -8.52 -11.14
CA VAL A 300 -12.05 -8.37 -12.30
C VAL A 300 -11.98 -6.95 -12.87
N LEU A 301 -12.10 -5.95 -12.01
CA LEU A 301 -12.02 -4.54 -12.42
C LEU A 301 -10.66 -4.22 -13.05
N TRP A 302 -9.58 -4.71 -12.50
CA TRP A 302 -8.25 -4.54 -13.06
C TRP A 302 -8.10 -5.23 -14.42
N ILE A 303 -8.58 -6.47 -14.57
CA ILE A 303 -8.60 -7.19 -15.86
C ILE A 303 -9.34 -6.37 -16.92
N VAL A 304 -10.51 -5.82 -16.58
CA VAL A 304 -11.31 -5.00 -17.48
C VAL A 304 -10.56 -3.72 -17.86
N ILE A 305 -9.99 -2.98 -16.89
CA ILE A 305 -9.24 -1.74 -17.12
C ILE A 305 -8.05 -1.97 -18.06
N PHE A 306 -7.22 -2.99 -17.78
CA PHE A 306 -6.05 -3.29 -18.63
C PHE A 306 -6.44 -3.87 -19.99
N SER A 307 -7.54 -4.60 -20.09
CA SER A 307 -8.07 -5.05 -21.37
C SER A 307 -8.56 -3.88 -22.22
N LEU A 308 -9.30 -2.93 -21.63
CA LEU A 308 -9.75 -1.71 -22.31
C LEU A 308 -8.57 -0.83 -22.73
N LEU A 309 -7.53 -0.73 -21.91
CA LEU A 309 -6.28 -0.06 -22.26
C LEU A 309 -5.63 -0.71 -23.49
N GLY A 310 -5.57 -2.05 -23.55
CA GLY A 310 -5.07 -2.79 -24.71
C GLY A 310 -5.88 -2.50 -25.98
N VAL A 311 -7.21 -2.51 -25.89
CA VAL A 311 -8.13 -2.17 -26.99
C VAL A 311 -7.97 -0.72 -27.45
N TYR A 312 -7.78 0.22 -26.52
CA TYR A 312 -7.47 1.63 -26.82
C TYR A 312 -6.15 1.77 -27.58
N LEU A 313 -5.09 1.09 -27.12
CA LEU A 313 -3.78 1.12 -27.77
C LEU A 313 -3.82 0.57 -29.21
N LEU A 314 -4.68 -0.41 -29.49
CA LEU A 314 -4.95 -0.91 -30.85
C LEU A 314 -5.80 0.06 -31.70
N GLY A 315 -6.25 1.20 -31.12
CA GLY A 315 -7.01 2.23 -31.84
C GLY A 315 -8.48 1.89 -32.10
N LYS A 316 -9.03 0.89 -31.40
CA LYS A 316 -10.45 0.51 -31.51
C LYS A 316 -11.37 1.38 -30.67
N ILE A 317 -10.87 1.93 -29.56
CA ILE A 317 -11.56 2.94 -28.74
C ILE A 317 -10.96 4.30 -29.09
N LYS A 318 -11.79 5.33 -29.22
CA LYS A 318 -11.38 6.72 -29.51
C LYS A 318 -12.08 7.65 -28.52
N PHE A 319 -11.33 8.57 -27.95
CA PHE A 319 -11.86 9.66 -27.13
C PHE A 319 -11.91 10.96 -27.92
N SER A 320 -12.64 11.96 -27.42
CA SER A 320 -12.98 13.20 -28.14
C SER A 320 -11.80 14.00 -28.70
N HIS A 321 -10.61 13.86 -28.07
CA HIS A 321 -9.40 14.61 -28.47
C HIS A 321 -8.35 13.71 -29.16
N ASP A 322 -8.70 12.48 -29.53
CA ASP A 322 -7.78 11.55 -30.20
C ASP A 322 -7.66 11.88 -31.68
N SER A 323 -6.43 11.85 -32.17
CA SER A 323 -6.11 11.90 -33.60
C SER A 323 -6.51 10.57 -34.27
N GLU A 324 -6.90 10.64 -35.54
CA GLU A 324 -7.16 9.40 -36.30
C GLU A 324 -5.92 8.52 -36.40
N VAL A 325 -6.01 7.31 -35.89
CA VAL A 325 -4.96 6.30 -35.97
C VAL A 325 -5.18 5.50 -37.25
N LYS A 326 -4.52 5.89 -38.36
CA LYS A 326 -4.55 5.14 -39.61
C LYS A 326 -3.77 3.83 -39.53
N TYR A 327 -2.67 3.82 -38.78
CA TYR A 327 -1.79 2.65 -38.57
C TYR A 327 -1.38 2.57 -37.10
N VAL A 328 -1.33 1.35 -36.58
CA VAL A 328 -0.79 1.11 -35.23
C VAL A 328 0.73 1.14 -35.31
N SER A 329 1.37 2.06 -34.61
CA SER A 329 2.83 2.10 -34.54
C SER A 329 3.38 0.91 -33.73
N VAL A 330 4.60 0.48 -34.05
CA VAL A 330 5.26 -0.64 -33.35
C VAL A 330 5.30 -0.47 -31.83
N PRO A 331 5.68 0.69 -31.27
CA PRO A 331 5.63 0.88 -29.81
C PRO A 331 4.22 0.74 -29.21
N ARG A 332 3.20 1.23 -29.91
CA ARG A 332 1.79 1.08 -29.50
C ARG A 332 1.35 -0.37 -29.45
N LEU A 333 1.75 -1.16 -30.45
CA LEU A 333 1.47 -2.59 -30.52
C LEU A 333 2.12 -3.33 -29.33
N PHE A 334 3.41 -3.06 -29.04
CA PHE A 334 4.09 -3.68 -27.92
C PHE A 334 3.43 -3.33 -26.57
N MET A 335 3.04 -2.07 -26.38
CA MET A 335 2.31 -1.65 -25.18
C MET A 335 0.94 -2.35 -25.07
N ALA A 336 0.23 -2.54 -26.17
CA ALA A 336 -1.02 -3.29 -26.19
C ALA A 336 -0.81 -4.76 -25.80
N ILE A 337 0.24 -5.41 -26.34
CA ILE A 337 0.61 -6.79 -25.98
C ILE A 337 0.92 -6.89 -24.49
N ILE A 338 1.70 -5.96 -23.94
CA ILE A 338 2.02 -5.94 -22.50
C ILE A 338 0.74 -5.79 -21.68
N SER A 339 -0.18 -4.90 -22.08
CA SER A 339 -1.44 -4.68 -21.38
C SER A 339 -2.33 -5.93 -21.37
N PHE A 340 -2.49 -6.61 -22.50
CA PHE A 340 -3.25 -7.86 -22.57
C PHE A 340 -2.55 -9.01 -21.84
N ALA A 341 -1.22 -9.12 -21.96
CA ALA A 341 -0.46 -10.14 -21.21
C ALA A 341 -0.63 -9.95 -19.70
N PHE A 342 -0.63 -8.71 -19.22
CA PHE A 342 -0.87 -8.39 -17.82
C PHE A 342 -2.32 -8.71 -17.40
N ALA A 343 -3.31 -8.41 -18.24
CA ALA A 343 -4.70 -8.78 -17.98
C ALA A 343 -4.87 -10.31 -17.89
N ILE A 344 -4.28 -11.07 -18.82
CA ILE A 344 -4.32 -12.54 -18.80
C ILE A 344 -3.58 -13.11 -17.60
N TYR A 345 -2.45 -12.51 -17.20
CA TYR A 345 -1.71 -12.91 -16.00
C TYR A 345 -2.57 -12.83 -14.72
N MET A 346 -3.51 -11.89 -14.66
CA MET A 346 -4.39 -11.73 -13.50
C MET A 346 -5.53 -12.76 -13.45
N VAL A 347 -5.89 -13.39 -14.57
CA VAL A 347 -7.03 -14.32 -14.65
C VAL A 347 -6.96 -15.48 -13.64
N PRO A 348 -5.81 -16.17 -13.43
CA PRO A 348 -5.71 -17.23 -12.42
C PRO A 348 -5.98 -16.74 -10.99
N GLY A 349 -5.78 -15.43 -10.72
CA GLY A 349 -6.08 -14.82 -9.43
C GLY A 349 -7.54 -14.87 -9.03
N LEU A 350 -8.46 -15.00 -10.00
CA LEU A 350 -9.90 -15.18 -9.74
C LEU A 350 -10.21 -16.51 -9.06
N TRP A 351 -9.32 -17.47 -9.12
CA TRP A 351 -9.41 -18.76 -8.44
C TRP A 351 -8.43 -18.90 -7.26
N GLY A 352 -7.87 -17.80 -6.79
CA GLY A 352 -7.00 -17.78 -5.61
C GLY A 352 -5.51 -17.99 -5.90
N ALA A 353 -5.05 -17.92 -7.15
CA ALA A 353 -3.62 -17.99 -7.42
C ALA A 353 -2.86 -16.81 -6.79
N PRO A 354 -1.68 -17.03 -6.17
CA PRO A 354 -0.86 -15.97 -5.64
C PRO A 354 -0.25 -15.16 -6.79
N LEU A 355 -0.76 -13.95 -7.00
CA LEU A 355 -0.33 -13.04 -8.06
C LEU A 355 0.84 -12.18 -7.55
N LYS A 356 2.07 -12.69 -7.60
CA LYS A 356 3.26 -12.02 -7.05
C LYS A 356 3.48 -10.61 -7.61
N ALA A 357 3.23 -10.40 -8.91
CA ALA A 357 3.44 -9.09 -9.54
C ALA A 357 2.47 -7.99 -9.06
N ILE A 358 1.29 -8.34 -8.57
CA ILE A 358 0.27 -7.39 -8.09
C ILE A 358 -0.04 -7.55 -6.61
N SER A 359 0.70 -8.39 -5.87
CA SER A 359 0.47 -8.64 -4.45
C SER A 359 0.46 -7.37 -3.60
N ALA A 360 1.26 -6.36 -3.98
CA ALA A 360 1.30 -5.06 -3.34
C ALA A 360 -0.02 -4.26 -3.44
N PHE A 361 -0.84 -4.53 -4.45
CA PHE A 361 -2.04 -3.76 -4.78
C PHE A 361 -3.33 -4.51 -4.48
N ALA A 362 -3.35 -5.80 -4.77
CA ALA A 362 -4.54 -6.63 -4.59
C ALA A 362 -4.89 -6.82 -3.10
N PRO A 363 -6.19 -6.89 -2.76
CA PRO A 363 -6.63 -7.29 -1.42
C PRO A 363 -6.05 -8.64 -0.99
N PRO A 364 -6.01 -8.92 0.31
CA PRO A 364 -5.54 -10.21 0.83
C PRO A 364 -6.34 -11.38 0.29
N LEU A 365 -5.71 -12.55 0.22
CA LEU A 365 -6.34 -13.76 -0.30
C LEU A 365 -7.54 -14.22 0.55
N TYR A 366 -7.51 -14.01 1.88
CA TYR A 366 -8.61 -14.39 2.77
C TYR A 366 -9.93 -13.64 2.53
N THR A 367 -9.92 -12.54 1.74
CA THR A 367 -11.15 -11.83 1.34
C THR A 367 -11.84 -12.49 0.15
N GLN A 368 -11.23 -13.51 -0.46
CA GLN A 368 -11.76 -14.19 -1.63
C GLN A 368 -12.71 -15.31 -1.21
N ASP A 369 -13.94 -15.31 -1.75
CA ASP A 369 -14.97 -16.29 -1.42
C ASP A 369 -14.67 -17.69 -1.99
N PHE A 370 -13.96 -17.76 -3.11
CA PHE A 370 -13.67 -19.02 -3.79
C PHE A 370 -12.16 -19.17 -4.05
N ASN A 371 -11.54 -20.16 -3.41
CA ASN A 371 -10.11 -20.44 -3.56
C ASN A 371 -9.86 -21.91 -3.89
N LEU A 372 -9.31 -22.17 -5.09
CA LEU A 372 -8.85 -23.50 -5.51
C LEU A 372 -7.44 -23.82 -5.03
N TYR A 373 -6.64 -22.79 -4.71
CA TYR A 373 -5.27 -22.92 -4.27
C TYR A 373 -5.23 -22.97 -2.73
N LYS A 374 -5.18 -24.15 -2.14
CA LYS A 374 -5.10 -24.36 -0.69
C LYS A 374 -3.71 -24.03 -0.09
N ASN A 375 -2.97 -23.12 -0.71
CA ASN A 375 -1.58 -22.81 -0.31
C ASN A 375 -1.45 -21.59 0.60
N GLU A 376 -2.54 -21.08 1.16
CA GLU A 376 -2.52 -19.98 2.10
C GLU A 376 -2.17 -20.44 3.51
N VAL A 377 -1.39 -19.61 4.18
CA VAL A 377 -1.23 -19.66 5.62
C VAL A 377 -2.28 -18.74 6.23
N HIS A 378 -3.19 -19.30 6.99
CA HIS A 378 -4.18 -18.53 7.75
C HIS A 378 -3.72 -18.42 9.20
N ALA A 379 -3.74 -17.20 9.74
CA ALA A 379 -3.57 -17.01 11.16
C ALA A 379 -4.70 -17.72 11.91
N ALA A 380 -4.34 -18.49 12.93
CA ALA A 380 -5.30 -19.17 13.77
C ALA A 380 -6.04 -18.18 14.69
N PHE A 381 -5.42 -17.04 14.98
CA PHE A 381 -5.91 -16.02 15.92
C PHE A 381 -5.65 -14.61 15.39
N ASP A 382 -6.59 -13.73 15.62
CA ASP A 382 -6.55 -12.29 15.37
C ASP A 382 -6.53 -11.45 16.67
N ASP A 383 -6.45 -12.13 17.80
CA ASP A 383 -6.37 -11.54 19.14
C ASP A 383 -5.22 -12.13 19.94
N TYR A 384 -4.48 -11.26 20.62
CA TYR A 384 -3.26 -11.62 21.36
C TYR A 384 -3.56 -12.55 22.52
N GLU A 385 -4.57 -12.22 23.34
CA GLU A 385 -4.87 -12.95 24.57
C GLU A 385 -5.37 -14.36 24.27
N SER A 386 -6.26 -14.50 23.30
CA SER A 386 -6.81 -15.81 22.90
C SER A 386 -5.75 -16.70 22.27
N GLY A 387 -4.88 -16.12 21.42
CA GLY A 387 -3.77 -16.84 20.80
C GLY A 387 -2.73 -17.32 21.82
N MET A 388 -2.34 -16.47 22.77
CA MET A 388 -1.39 -16.84 23.84
C MET A 388 -1.99 -17.92 24.77
N ALA A 389 -3.26 -17.81 25.12
CA ALA A 389 -3.94 -18.82 25.94
C ALA A 389 -3.98 -20.19 25.23
N TYR A 390 -4.22 -20.19 23.92
CA TYR A 390 -4.17 -21.42 23.13
C TYR A 390 -2.75 -21.99 23.03
N ALA A 391 -1.74 -21.15 22.78
CA ALA A 391 -0.34 -21.55 22.70
C ALA A 391 0.12 -22.26 23.99
N LYS A 392 -0.24 -21.71 25.15
CA LYS A 392 0.00 -22.32 26.45
C LYS A 392 -0.66 -23.69 26.60
N LYS A 393 -1.91 -23.83 26.10
CA LYS A 393 -2.65 -25.10 26.16
C LYS A 393 -1.99 -26.19 25.30
N VAL A 394 -1.48 -25.83 24.13
CA VAL A 394 -0.88 -26.78 23.18
C VAL A 394 0.64 -26.91 23.30
N ASN A 395 1.24 -26.14 24.20
CA ASN A 395 2.70 -26.08 24.44
C ASN A 395 3.49 -25.85 23.15
N LYS A 396 3.12 -24.80 22.40
CA LYS A 396 3.80 -24.36 21.17
C LYS A 396 4.25 -22.92 21.29
N PRO A 397 5.38 -22.55 20.64
CA PRO A 397 5.78 -21.16 20.55
C PRO A 397 4.80 -20.37 19.68
N VAL A 398 4.76 -19.07 19.92
CA VAL A 398 3.89 -18.13 19.22
C VAL A 398 4.69 -17.35 18.20
N MET A 399 4.14 -17.17 17.02
CA MET A 399 4.58 -16.17 16.08
C MET A 399 3.53 -15.06 15.98
N ILE A 400 3.92 -13.84 16.35
CA ILE A 400 3.08 -12.66 16.14
C ILE A 400 3.49 -11.97 14.85
N ASP A 401 2.49 -11.70 14.02
CA ASP A 401 2.56 -10.88 12.83
C ASP A 401 1.80 -9.56 13.06
N PHE A 402 2.51 -8.46 13.26
CA PHE A 402 1.91 -7.14 13.20
C PHE A 402 1.79 -6.72 11.75
N SER A 403 0.56 -6.76 11.26
CA SER A 403 0.19 -6.50 9.87
C SER A 403 -0.74 -5.30 9.73
N GLY A 404 -1.12 -4.97 8.51
CA GLY A 404 -2.11 -3.94 8.21
C GLY A 404 -2.81 -4.19 6.89
N PHE A 405 -4.07 -3.77 6.78
CA PHE A 405 -4.84 -3.87 5.54
C PHE A 405 -4.23 -3.05 4.40
N GLY A 406 -3.68 -1.86 4.73
CA GLY A 406 -2.96 -1.01 3.80
C GLY A 406 -1.50 -1.40 3.55
N CYS A 407 -0.97 -2.38 4.26
CA CYS A 407 0.45 -2.73 4.28
C CYS A 407 0.89 -3.47 3.01
N VAL A 408 1.54 -2.77 2.10
CA VAL A 408 2.11 -3.31 0.85
C VAL A 408 3.15 -4.41 1.12
N ASN A 409 4.05 -4.18 2.07
CA ASN A 409 5.13 -5.11 2.39
C ASN A 409 4.60 -6.40 3.04
N CYS A 410 3.52 -6.31 3.83
CA CYS A 410 2.85 -7.48 4.41
C CYS A 410 2.31 -8.39 3.30
N ARG A 411 1.59 -7.79 2.32
CA ARG A 411 1.07 -8.54 1.15
C ARG A 411 2.17 -9.20 0.33
N LYS A 412 3.34 -8.54 0.20
CA LYS A 412 4.50 -9.14 -0.47
C LYS A 412 5.05 -10.35 0.29
N MET A 413 5.20 -10.25 1.61
CA MET A 413 5.66 -11.36 2.44
C MET A 413 4.72 -12.57 2.34
N GLU A 414 3.41 -12.35 2.43
CA GLU A 414 2.41 -13.39 2.28
C GLU A 414 2.47 -14.07 0.91
N ALA A 415 2.63 -13.29 -0.17
CA ALA A 415 2.63 -13.82 -1.53
C ALA A 415 3.96 -14.47 -1.96
N SER A 416 5.11 -14.05 -1.39
CA SER A 416 6.43 -14.53 -1.83
C SER A 416 7.10 -15.45 -0.83
N VAL A 417 6.94 -15.21 0.48
CA VAL A 417 7.66 -15.95 1.53
C VAL A 417 6.76 -17.01 2.17
N TRP A 418 5.53 -16.66 2.56
CA TRP A 418 4.64 -17.59 3.24
C TRP A 418 4.09 -18.69 2.32
N THR A 419 4.10 -18.45 1.00
CA THR A 419 3.75 -19.48 0.00
C THR A 419 4.82 -20.56 -0.19
N ASP A 420 6.03 -20.39 0.39
CA ASP A 420 7.05 -21.43 0.37
C ASP A 420 6.58 -22.63 1.20
N PRO A 421 6.65 -23.88 0.67
CA PRO A 421 6.12 -25.06 1.36
C PRO A 421 6.72 -25.30 2.75
N LYS A 422 8.01 -24.99 2.94
CA LYS A 422 8.69 -25.17 4.22
C LYS A 422 8.29 -24.13 5.24
N VAL A 423 8.18 -22.87 4.81
CA VAL A 423 7.70 -21.78 5.65
C VAL A 423 6.26 -22.07 6.08
N LYS A 424 5.39 -22.41 5.13
CA LYS A 424 4.01 -22.77 5.40
C LYS A 424 3.90 -23.90 6.43
N GLN A 425 4.64 -25.00 6.22
CA GLN A 425 4.63 -26.13 7.13
C GLN A 425 5.04 -25.72 8.55
N MET A 426 6.06 -24.87 8.70
CA MET A 426 6.51 -24.40 10.01
C MET A 426 5.46 -23.51 10.68
N LEU A 427 4.87 -22.57 9.94
CA LEU A 427 3.86 -21.65 10.47
C LEU A 427 2.58 -22.37 10.90
N GLU A 428 2.14 -23.37 10.15
CA GLU A 428 0.90 -24.12 10.46
C GLU A 428 1.08 -25.20 11.53
N ASN A 429 2.25 -25.86 11.55
CA ASN A 429 2.45 -27.03 12.41
C ASN A 429 3.27 -26.76 13.67
N ASP A 430 4.28 -25.87 13.58
CA ASP A 430 5.25 -25.69 14.65
C ASP A 430 4.96 -24.47 15.53
N TYR A 431 4.21 -23.50 15.01
CA TYR A 431 3.86 -22.27 15.70
C TYR A 431 2.36 -22.10 15.89
N VAL A 432 1.98 -21.26 16.86
CA VAL A 432 0.66 -20.64 16.92
C VAL A 432 0.79 -19.26 16.28
N LEU A 433 0.20 -19.10 15.09
CA LEU A 433 0.25 -17.85 14.35
C LEU A 433 -0.86 -16.91 14.81
N ILE A 434 -0.46 -15.71 15.24
CA ILE A 434 -1.36 -14.62 15.63
C ILE A 434 -1.09 -13.43 14.70
N THR A 435 -2.08 -12.99 13.93
CA THR A 435 -1.96 -11.80 13.09
C THR A 435 -2.76 -10.65 13.68
N LEU A 436 -2.09 -9.55 13.99
CA LEU A 436 -2.66 -8.36 14.64
C LEU A 436 -2.69 -7.20 13.65
N MET A 437 -3.91 -6.83 13.19
CA MET A 437 -4.10 -5.74 12.25
C MET A 437 -4.06 -4.39 12.98
N VAL A 438 -2.96 -3.65 12.82
CA VAL A 438 -2.72 -2.38 13.53
C VAL A 438 -3.54 -1.20 12.99
N ASP A 439 -4.21 -1.39 11.87
CA ASP A 439 -5.02 -0.39 11.17
C ASP A 439 -6.52 -0.75 11.11
N ASP A 440 -6.95 -1.76 11.87
CA ASP A 440 -8.36 -2.15 11.98
C ASP A 440 -9.17 -1.04 12.64
N LYS A 441 -10.20 -0.55 11.94
CA LYS A 441 -11.10 0.52 12.42
C LYS A 441 -12.36 0.01 13.13
N THR A 442 -12.45 -1.30 13.33
CA THR A 442 -13.51 -1.90 14.17
C THR A 442 -13.43 -1.36 15.58
N LYS A 443 -14.54 -0.88 16.11
CA LYS A 443 -14.60 -0.26 17.44
C LYS A 443 -14.45 -1.31 18.53
N LEU A 444 -13.65 -0.98 19.53
CA LEU A 444 -13.61 -1.76 20.76
C LEU A 444 -14.95 -1.66 21.50
N PRO A 445 -15.39 -2.73 22.17
CA PRO A 445 -16.60 -2.71 23.00
C PRO A 445 -16.56 -1.60 24.07
N GLN A 446 -15.39 -1.39 24.68
CA GLN A 446 -15.11 -0.30 25.59
C GLN A 446 -13.76 0.33 25.24
N PRO A 447 -13.66 1.68 25.17
CA PRO A 447 -12.39 2.35 24.97
C PRO A 447 -11.43 2.09 26.13
N ILE A 448 -10.16 1.78 25.82
CA ILE A 448 -9.10 1.54 26.82
C ILE A 448 -8.37 2.86 27.05
N GLU A 449 -8.30 3.31 28.31
CA GLU A 449 -7.54 4.49 28.68
C GLU A 449 -6.08 4.09 29.01
N ILE A 450 -5.14 4.77 28.37
CA ILE A 450 -3.70 4.55 28.56
C ILE A 450 -2.99 5.87 28.88
N GLN A 451 -1.84 5.77 29.53
CA GLN A 451 -0.91 6.88 29.73
C GLN A 451 0.23 6.78 28.72
N GLU A 452 0.34 7.72 27.78
CA GLU A 452 1.40 7.77 26.79
C GLU A 452 2.04 9.17 26.80
N ASN A 453 3.34 9.25 27.07
CA ASN A 453 4.09 10.51 27.17
C ASN A 453 3.47 11.54 28.13
N GLY A 454 2.96 11.10 29.28
CA GLY A 454 2.34 11.97 30.30
C GLY A 454 0.95 12.51 29.92
N LYS A 455 0.35 12.01 28.83
CA LYS A 455 -1.01 12.35 28.39
C LYS A 455 -1.91 11.11 28.43
N THR A 456 -3.14 11.29 28.89
CA THR A 456 -4.16 10.25 28.79
C THR A 456 -4.67 10.16 27.36
N ARG A 457 -4.54 8.98 26.75
CA ARG A 457 -5.06 8.65 25.43
C ARG A 457 -6.10 7.53 25.54
N LYS A 458 -7.14 7.59 24.72
CA LYS A 458 -8.17 6.54 24.63
C LYS A 458 -7.95 5.74 23.36
N LEU A 459 -7.74 4.43 23.49
CA LEU A 459 -7.74 3.49 22.38
C LEU A 459 -9.21 3.16 22.08
N LYS A 460 -9.65 3.40 20.84
CA LYS A 460 -11.06 3.30 20.45
C LYS A 460 -11.34 2.14 19.51
N THR A 461 -10.31 1.68 18.80
CA THR A 461 -10.42 0.64 17.78
C THR A 461 -9.49 -0.54 18.10
N ILE A 462 -9.76 -1.67 17.46
CA ILE A 462 -8.90 -2.87 17.54
C ILE A 462 -7.48 -2.52 17.07
N GLY A 463 -7.36 -1.79 15.96
CA GLY A 463 -6.06 -1.34 15.46
C GLY A 463 -5.33 -0.40 16.41
N ASP A 464 -6.05 0.49 17.14
CA ASP A 464 -5.44 1.32 18.21
C ASP A 464 -4.82 0.42 19.29
N LYS A 465 -5.52 -0.64 19.72
CA LYS A 465 -5.05 -1.61 20.73
C LYS A 465 -3.77 -2.30 20.27
N TRP A 466 -3.76 -2.84 19.06
CA TRP A 466 -2.59 -3.56 18.53
C TRP A 466 -1.42 -2.66 18.18
N SER A 467 -1.69 -1.48 17.63
CA SER A 467 -0.65 -0.48 17.37
C SER A 467 0.01 0.01 18.66
N TYR A 468 -0.76 0.16 19.74
CA TYR A 468 -0.20 0.50 21.05
C TYR A 468 0.59 -0.66 21.64
N LEU A 469 0.09 -1.91 21.54
CA LEU A 469 0.82 -3.10 21.96
C LEU A 469 2.18 -3.21 21.27
N GLN A 470 2.22 -3.01 19.96
CA GLN A 470 3.44 -3.06 19.17
C GLN A 470 4.46 -2.04 19.66
N ARG A 471 4.03 -0.80 19.92
CA ARG A 471 4.93 0.28 20.40
C ARG A 471 5.36 0.09 21.84
N SER A 472 4.43 -0.18 22.73
CA SER A 472 4.70 -0.20 24.18
C SER A 472 5.47 -1.45 24.61
N LYS A 473 5.08 -2.62 24.11
CA LYS A 473 5.70 -3.90 24.50
C LYS A 473 6.94 -4.22 23.69
N PHE A 474 6.94 -3.94 22.38
CA PHE A 474 7.99 -4.38 21.47
C PHE A 474 8.84 -3.25 20.88
N GLY A 475 8.48 -1.99 21.15
CA GLY A 475 9.28 -0.82 20.76
C GLY A 475 9.30 -0.53 19.26
N SER A 476 8.36 -1.08 18.46
CA SER A 476 8.31 -0.91 17.01
C SER A 476 6.98 -0.34 16.55
N ASN A 477 6.97 0.31 15.38
CA ASN A 477 5.76 0.81 14.71
C ASN A 477 5.79 0.51 13.20
N ALA A 478 6.65 -0.41 12.77
CA ALA A 478 6.77 -0.81 11.37
C ALA A 478 5.95 -2.06 11.06
N GLN A 479 5.41 -2.19 9.86
CA GLN A 479 4.75 -3.38 9.34
C GLN A 479 5.39 -3.81 8.01
N PRO A 480 5.55 -5.12 7.79
CA PRO A 480 5.31 -6.23 8.71
C PRO A 480 6.36 -6.26 9.82
N PHE A 481 5.97 -6.75 11.00
CA PHE A 481 6.86 -6.92 12.13
C PHE A 481 6.56 -8.26 12.81
N TYR A 482 7.51 -9.16 12.78
CA TYR A 482 7.37 -10.53 13.25
C TYR A 482 8.16 -10.74 14.53
N ILE A 483 7.55 -11.38 15.52
CA ILE A 483 8.16 -11.71 16.79
C ILE A 483 7.83 -13.16 17.14
N LEU A 484 8.82 -13.86 17.64
CA LEU A 484 8.67 -15.21 18.17
C LEU A 484 8.66 -15.14 19.70
N LEU A 485 7.63 -15.69 20.32
CA LEU A 485 7.44 -15.68 21.76
C LEU A 485 7.27 -17.11 22.30
N ASN A 486 7.67 -17.31 23.55
CA ASN A 486 7.24 -18.48 24.31
C ASN A 486 5.80 -18.31 24.83
N ASP A 487 5.27 -19.29 25.52
CA ASP A 487 3.91 -19.30 26.10
C ASP A 487 3.71 -18.31 27.27
N GLU A 488 4.79 -17.75 27.80
CA GLU A 488 4.80 -16.68 28.81
C GLU A 488 4.88 -15.28 28.20
N GLY A 489 5.04 -15.17 26.86
CA GLY A 489 5.14 -13.91 26.13
C GLY A 489 6.55 -13.30 26.14
N GLN A 490 7.59 -14.08 26.42
CA GLN A 490 8.99 -13.66 26.34
C GLN A 490 9.55 -13.93 24.93
N PRO A 491 10.43 -13.05 24.42
CA PRO A 491 11.02 -13.21 23.08
C PRO A 491 11.97 -14.42 23.01
N LEU A 492 11.84 -15.23 21.97
CA LEU A 492 12.70 -16.38 21.65
C LEU A 492 13.86 -16.02 20.72
N GLY A 493 13.99 -14.75 20.35
CA GLY A 493 15.03 -14.28 19.44
C GLY A 493 14.79 -12.86 18.99
N PRO A 494 15.61 -12.36 18.03
CA PRO A 494 15.43 -11.05 17.48
C PRO A 494 14.12 -10.94 16.69
N SER A 495 13.58 -9.72 16.57
CA SER A 495 12.45 -9.45 15.68
C SER A 495 12.86 -9.57 14.21
N TYR A 496 11.88 -9.78 13.32
CA TYR A 496 12.09 -9.82 11.89
C TYR A 496 11.14 -8.85 11.19
N ALA A 497 11.64 -8.11 10.21
CA ALA A 497 10.85 -7.17 9.42
C ALA A 497 10.81 -7.59 7.95
N PHE A 498 10.36 -6.69 7.06
CA PHE A 498 10.26 -6.97 5.63
C PHE A 498 11.59 -7.42 5.02
N ASN A 499 11.65 -8.67 4.57
CA ASN A 499 12.73 -9.23 3.79
C ASN A 499 12.22 -10.45 3.03
N GLU A 500 12.20 -10.40 1.70
CA GLU A 500 11.67 -11.47 0.82
C GLU A 500 12.60 -12.69 0.69
N ASP A 501 13.75 -12.72 1.40
CA ASP A 501 14.65 -13.88 1.41
C ASP A 501 14.05 -15.02 2.25
N VAL A 502 13.52 -16.03 1.55
CA VAL A 502 12.92 -17.22 2.14
C VAL A 502 13.89 -17.94 3.07
N SER A 503 15.18 -18.03 2.70
CA SER A 503 16.19 -18.75 3.48
C SER A 503 16.42 -18.09 4.85
N LYS A 504 16.49 -16.76 4.88
CA LYS A 504 16.63 -16.00 6.14
C LYS A 504 15.39 -16.12 7.00
N TYR A 505 14.19 -16.12 6.38
CA TYR A 505 12.95 -16.30 7.12
C TYR A 505 12.84 -17.69 7.74
N ILE A 506 13.22 -18.75 7.00
CA ILE A 506 13.32 -20.12 7.55
C ILE A 506 14.29 -20.16 8.72
N GLN A 507 15.46 -19.54 8.59
CA GLN A 507 16.45 -19.49 9.67
C GLN A 507 15.91 -18.77 10.91
N PHE A 508 15.17 -17.67 10.74
CA PHE A 508 14.49 -16.96 11.83
C PHE A 508 13.53 -17.91 12.57
N LEU A 509 12.65 -18.62 11.86
CA LEU A 509 11.72 -19.57 12.47
C LEU A 509 12.45 -20.73 13.14
N GLN A 510 13.49 -21.31 12.53
CA GLN A 510 14.27 -22.41 13.11
C GLN A 510 14.99 -22.01 14.39
N ASN A 511 15.52 -20.80 14.44
CA ASN A 511 16.19 -20.29 15.64
C ASN A 511 15.20 -20.16 16.81
N GLY A 512 14.00 -19.63 16.59
CA GLY A 512 12.97 -19.55 17.62
C GLY A 512 12.56 -20.93 18.16
N LEU A 513 12.36 -21.92 17.28
CA LEU A 513 12.06 -23.30 17.70
C LEU A 513 13.19 -23.92 18.52
N LYS A 514 14.43 -23.61 18.19
CA LYS A 514 15.60 -24.11 18.91
C LYS A 514 15.70 -23.51 20.32
N GLU A 515 15.46 -22.21 20.45
CA GLU A 515 15.44 -21.54 21.77
C GLU A 515 14.26 -22.03 22.63
N PHE A 516 13.06 -22.16 22.06
CA PHE A 516 11.89 -22.70 22.77
C PHE A 516 12.15 -24.11 23.34
N LYS A 517 12.80 -25.00 22.57
CA LYS A 517 13.18 -26.35 23.04
C LYS A 517 14.22 -26.32 24.15
N LYS A 518 15.11 -25.32 24.18
CA LYS A 518 16.11 -25.18 25.25
C LYS A 518 15.48 -24.71 26.57
N GLU A 519 14.47 -23.85 26.50
CA GLU A 519 13.74 -23.37 27.68
C GLU A 519 12.92 -24.48 28.35
N GLN A 520 12.55 -25.53 27.57
CA GLN A 520 11.79 -26.66 28.08
C GLN A 520 12.68 -27.80 28.70
N GLN A 521 13.97 -27.72 28.49
CA GLN A 521 14.96 -28.68 29.08
C GLN A 521 15.53 -28.16 30.38
#